data_8ea2a994f8660328abd6e83ba0b5c8e2
#
_entry.id   8ea2a994f8660328abd6e83ba0b5c8e2
#
_cell.length_a   1.000
_cell.length_b   1.000
_cell.length_c   1.000
_cell.angle_alpha   90.00
_cell.angle_beta   90.00
_cell.angle_gamma   90.00
#
_symmetry.space_group_name_H-M   'P 1'
#
loop_
_entity.id
_entity.type
_entity.pdbx_description
1 polymer ?
#
loop_
_entity_poly.entity_id
_entity_poly.type
_entity_poly.pdbx_seq_one_letter_code
_entity_poly.pdbx_strand_id
1 'polypeptide(L)'
;MTEKDGINEAKAILEKEQPFAGKEFYKVGLHTGKPLEDAFKGLTAVFKDPENEGKYISQAYWKIGKLQNPQGDSVSDNLTPFKVEEINTDMVVKDAAELYKFLENNEELKDFNRFNVRDMTIIKWKGQFTILYNVTMRDKSGGTTYSGRKKTISYYEISVSRDTDGKFIIEEQE
;
A
#
# COMPACT_ATOMS: atom_id res chain seq x y z
N MET A 1 -2.46 9.83 -0.63
CA MET A 1 -1.42 8.83 -0.90
C MET A 1 -1.50 8.32 -2.34
N THR A 2 -2.66 8.01 -2.83
CA THR A 2 -2.91 7.49 -4.20
C THR A 2 -2.81 8.54 -5.30
N GLU A 3 -2.54 9.79 -4.95
CA GLU A 3 -2.31 10.89 -5.86
C GLU A 3 -0.84 11.00 -6.28
N LYS A 4 -0.60 11.67 -7.38
CA LYS A 4 0.72 11.84 -8.01
C LYS A 4 1.80 12.34 -7.05
N ASP A 5 1.47 13.30 -6.19
CA ASP A 5 2.42 13.88 -5.24
C ASP A 5 2.88 12.87 -4.18
N GLY A 6 1.97 12.07 -3.63
CA GLY A 6 2.32 11.05 -2.65
C GLY A 6 3.20 9.94 -3.22
N ILE A 7 2.91 9.51 -4.45
CA ILE A 7 3.71 8.50 -5.16
C ILE A 7 5.10 9.04 -5.51
N ASN A 8 5.18 10.27 -6.02
CA ASN A 8 6.45 10.90 -6.35
C ASN A 8 7.31 11.16 -5.11
N GLU A 9 6.69 11.52 -3.98
CA GLU A 9 7.40 11.65 -2.70
C GLU A 9 8.00 10.31 -2.25
N ALA A 10 7.23 9.22 -2.33
CA ALA A 10 7.73 7.88 -2.01
C ALA A 10 8.91 7.47 -2.93
N LYS A 11 8.79 7.73 -4.24
CA LYS A 11 9.88 7.47 -5.20
C LYS A 11 11.13 8.26 -4.85
N ALA A 12 11.00 9.54 -4.51
CA ALA A 12 12.13 10.39 -4.13
C ALA A 12 12.85 9.89 -2.87
N ILE A 13 12.12 9.31 -1.90
CA ILE A 13 12.71 8.66 -0.72
C ILE A 13 13.51 7.42 -1.15
N LEU A 14 12.93 6.55 -1.98
CA LEU A 14 13.59 5.33 -2.46
C LEU A 14 14.83 5.61 -3.31
N GLU A 15 14.86 6.72 -4.05
CA GLU A 15 16.00 7.13 -4.88
C GLU A 15 17.15 7.73 -4.07
N LYS A 16 16.85 8.46 -2.98
CA LYS A 16 17.83 9.33 -2.32
C LYS A 16 18.24 8.87 -0.93
N GLU A 17 17.31 8.26 -0.19
CA GLU A 17 17.57 7.91 1.20
C GLU A 17 18.27 6.55 1.33
N GLN A 18 19.27 6.48 2.22
CA GLN A 18 19.83 5.19 2.61
C GLN A 18 18.87 4.48 3.59
N PRO A 19 18.71 3.15 3.49
CA PRO A 19 19.47 2.19 2.68
C PRO A 19 18.85 1.87 1.30
N PHE A 20 17.88 2.64 0.81
CA PHE A 20 17.13 2.33 -0.40
C PHE A 20 17.85 2.66 -1.71
N ALA A 21 18.63 3.75 -1.71
CA ALA A 21 19.27 4.28 -2.92
C ALA A 21 20.05 3.21 -3.69
N GLY A 22 19.72 3.05 -4.98
CA GLY A 22 20.37 2.11 -5.89
C GLY A 22 19.99 0.64 -5.69
N LYS A 23 18.98 0.33 -4.85
CA LYS A 23 18.50 -1.03 -4.65
C LYS A 23 17.48 -1.45 -5.71
N GLU A 24 17.35 -2.76 -5.88
CA GLU A 24 16.23 -3.41 -6.54
C GLU A 24 15.25 -3.90 -5.48
N PHE A 25 13.97 -3.64 -5.71
CA PHE A 25 12.90 -3.93 -4.78
C PHE A 25 12.04 -5.10 -5.26
N TYR A 26 11.56 -5.91 -4.34
CA TYR A 26 10.56 -6.95 -4.60
C TYR A 26 9.15 -6.50 -4.23
N LYS A 27 9.06 -5.64 -3.21
CA LYS A 27 7.80 -5.03 -2.75
C LYS A 27 8.09 -3.58 -2.34
N VAL A 28 7.19 -2.68 -2.69
CA VAL A 28 7.19 -1.30 -2.20
C VAL A 28 5.80 -0.98 -1.70
N GLY A 29 5.66 -0.85 -0.39
CA GLY A 29 4.42 -0.48 0.28
C GLY A 29 4.39 1.01 0.61
N LEU A 30 3.28 1.70 0.33
CA LEU A 30 3.00 3.07 0.74
C LEU A 30 1.89 3.06 1.80
N HIS A 31 2.03 3.89 2.84
CA HIS A 31 1.15 3.87 4.01
C HIS A 31 0.63 5.25 4.38
N THR A 32 -0.64 5.32 4.81
CA THR A 32 -1.22 6.53 5.43
C THR A 32 -1.02 6.58 6.94
N GLY A 33 -0.70 5.45 7.56
CA GLY A 33 -0.42 5.33 8.99
C GLY A 33 -1.65 5.21 9.89
N LYS A 34 -2.82 5.70 9.45
CA LYS A 34 -4.09 5.56 10.20
C LYS A 34 -5.26 5.27 9.28
N PRO A 35 -6.27 4.55 9.79
CA PRO A 35 -7.51 4.34 9.04
C PRO A 35 -8.19 5.66 8.66
N LEU A 36 -8.83 5.68 7.49
CA LEU A 36 -9.58 6.83 6.97
C LEU A 36 -8.77 8.14 6.79
N GLU A 37 -7.43 8.03 6.71
CA GLU A 37 -6.52 9.11 6.32
C GLU A 37 -6.00 8.91 4.89
N ASP A 38 -5.81 9.99 4.13
CA ASP A 38 -5.38 9.94 2.73
C ASP A 38 -3.91 10.33 2.52
N ALA A 39 -3.32 11.01 3.50
CA ALA A 39 -1.96 11.55 3.35
C ALA A 39 -0.91 10.45 3.43
N PHE A 40 0.03 10.45 2.49
CA PHE A 40 1.23 9.62 2.58
C PHE A 40 2.02 9.93 3.86
N LYS A 41 2.31 8.91 4.66
CA LYS A 41 3.04 9.04 5.94
C LYS A 41 4.33 8.24 5.99
N GLY A 42 4.45 7.20 5.17
CA GLY A 42 5.62 6.36 5.16
C GLY A 42 5.58 5.29 4.09
N LEU A 43 6.67 4.59 3.97
CA LEU A 43 6.80 3.46 3.05
C LEU A 43 7.52 2.28 3.71
N THR A 44 7.34 1.11 3.12
CA THR A 44 8.10 -0.11 3.39
C THR A 44 8.67 -0.60 2.07
N ALA A 45 9.91 -1.04 2.06
CA ALA A 45 10.51 -1.64 0.88
C ALA A 45 11.18 -2.96 1.23
N VAL A 46 10.99 -3.98 0.39
CA VAL A 46 11.61 -5.30 0.53
C VAL A 46 12.65 -5.46 -0.56
N PHE A 47 13.88 -5.76 -0.15
CA PHE A 47 15.04 -5.95 -1.03
C PHE A 47 16.00 -7.01 -0.45
N LYS A 48 17.01 -7.41 -1.24
CA LYS A 48 18.00 -8.38 -0.78
C LYS A 48 18.78 -7.83 0.41
N ASP A 49 18.97 -8.68 1.42
CA ASP A 49 19.81 -8.35 2.58
C ASP A 49 21.26 -8.18 2.12
N PRO A 50 21.89 -7.01 2.30
CA PRO A 50 23.27 -6.78 1.90
C PRO A 50 24.30 -7.58 2.73
N GLU A 51 23.90 -8.03 3.93
CA GLU A 51 24.78 -8.74 4.87
C GLU A 51 24.62 -10.26 4.82
N ASN A 52 23.46 -10.75 4.32
CA ASN A 52 23.15 -12.17 4.30
C ASN A 52 22.69 -12.62 2.91
N GLU A 53 23.54 -13.30 2.17
CA GLU A 53 23.24 -13.84 0.85
C GLU A 53 21.99 -14.75 0.87
N GLY A 54 21.12 -14.58 -0.11
CA GLY A 54 19.88 -15.35 -0.27
C GLY A 54 18.76 -14.98 0.68
N LYS A 55 18.97 -13.97 1.55
CA LYS A 55 17.91 -13.44 2.42
C LYS A 55 17.36 -12.10 1.93
N TYR A 56 16.21 -11.72 2.46
CA TYR A 56 15.52 -10.48 2.17
C TYR A 56 15.20 -9.75 3.48
N ILE A 57 15.20 -8.44 3.40
CA ILE A 57 14.81 -7.56 4.51
C ILE A 57 13.71 -6.60 4.06
N SER A 58 12.82 -6.32 4.98
CA SER A 58 11.82 -5.27 4.91
C SER A 58 12.32 -4.08 5.71
N GLN A 59 12.40 -2.93 5.08
CA GLN A 59 12.85 -1.70 5.69
C GLN A 59 11.73 -0.66 5.62
N ALA A 60 11.33 -0.13 6.78
CA ALA A 60 10.31 0.91 6.85
C ALA A 60 10.94 2.30 7.04
N TYR A 61 10.34 3.29 6.40
CA TYR A 61 10.63 4.71 6.55
C TYR A 61 9.34 5.47 6.85
N TRP A 62 9.32 6.25 7.91
CA TRP A 62 8.19 7.10 8.29
C TRP A 62 8.60 8.57 8.31
N LYS A 63 7.74 9.47 7.85
CA LYS A 63 7.98 10.92 7.90
C LYS A 63 8.30 11.42 9.32
N ILE A 64 7.67 10.80 10.31
CA ILE A 64 7.95 11.00 11.73
C ILE A 64 8.69 9.77 12.24
N GLY A 65 9.89 9.97 12.82
CA GLY A 65 10.73 8.86 13.31
C GLY A 65 11.62 8.22 12.26
N LYS A 66 11.48 8.62 11.00
CA LYS A 66 12.34 8.20 9.88
C LYS A 66 12.53 6.69 9.75
N LEU A 67 13.77 6.25 9.60
CA LEU A 67 14.12 4.87 9.33
C LEU A 67 13.90 4.00 10.57
N GLN A 68 13.23 2.85 10.37
CA GLN A 68 13.05 1.82 11.40
C GLN A 68 14.13 0.74 11.27
N ASN A 69 14.28 -0.12 12.27
CA ASN A 69 15.17 -1.27 12.17
C ASN A 69 14.65 -2.26 11.10
N PRO A 70 15.56 -2.81 10.25
CA PRO A 70 15.16 -3.77 9.25
C PRO A 70 14.61 -5.05 9.89
N GLN A 71 13.64 -5.67 9.21
CA GLN A 71 13.03 -6.94 9.61
C GLN A 71 13.30 -7.97 8.52
N GLY A 72 13.52 -9.22 8.90
CA GLY A 72 13.56 -10.31 7.93
C GLY A 72 12.23 -10.45 7.18
N ASP A 73 12.29 -10.70 5.87
CA ASP A 73 11.10 -10.91 5.02
C ASP A 73 11.30 -12.14 4.13
N SER A 74 10.23 -12.61 3.54
CA SER A 74 10.20 -13.67 2.55
C SER A 74 9.70 -13.14 1.21
N VAL A 75 10.29 -13.64 0.13
CA VAL A 75 9.93 -13.26 -1.23
C VAL A 75 9.53 -14.50 -2.00
N SER A 76 8.34 -14.47 -2.60
CA SER A 76 7.87 -15.55 -3.48
C SER A 76 8.71 -15.60 -4.76
N ASP A 77 8.98 -16.79 -5.28
CA ASP A 77 9.70 -17.01 -6.54
C ASP A 77 8.97 -16.38 -7.76
N ASN A 78 7.69 -16.05 -7.63
CA ASN A 78 6.94 -15.36 -8.65
C ASN A 78 7.18 -13.83 -8.66
N LEU A 79 7.84 -13.28 -7.64
CA LEU A 79 8.16 -11.86 -7.61
C LEU A 79 9.46 -11.57 -8.37
N THR A 80 9.38 -10.66 -9.30
CA THR A 80 10.51 -10.15 -10.08
C THR A 80 11.00 -8.85 -9.45
N PRO A 81 12.31 -8.68 -9.19
CA PRO A 81 12.83 -7.41 -8.70
C PRO A 81 12.65 -6.29 -9.73
N PHE A 82 12.52 -5.06 -9.25
CA PHE A 82 12.40 -3.86 -10.06
C PHE A 82 13.11 -2.68 -9.41
N LYS A 83 13.51 -1.72 -10.23
CA LYS A 83 14.06 -0.45 -9.76
C LYS A 83 12.96 0.60 -9.61
N VAL A 84 13.23 1.62 -8.80
CA VAL A 84 12.25 2.69 -8.54
C VAL A 84 11.86 3.44 -9.82
N GLU A 85 12.78 3.60 -10.76
CA GLU A 85 12.55 4.26 -12.05
C GLU A 85 11.51 3.53 -12.92
N GLU A 86 11.38 2.21 -12.74
CA GLU A 86 10.39 1.39 -13.46
C GLU A 86 8.95 1.62 -12.96
N ILE A 87 8.76 2.21 -11.77
CA ILE A 87 7.44 2.53 -11.24
C ILE A 87 6.85 3.69 -12.04
N ASN A 88 5.87 3.41 -12.88
CA ASN A 88 5.14 4.41 -13.64
C ASN A 88 4.08 5.07 -12.73
N THR A 89 4.33 6.31 -12.30
CA THR A 89 3.43 7.07 -11.43
C THR A 89 2.03 7.23 -12.01
N ASP A 90 1.91 7.52 -13.31
CA ASP A 90 0.60 7.74 -13.95
C ASP A 90 -0.21 6.42 -14.02
N MET A 91 0.46 5.28 -14.20
CA MET A 91 -0.18 3.97 -14.12
C MET A 91 -0.73 3.71 -12.71
N VAL A 92 0.05 3.98 -11.67
CA VAL A 92 -0.38 3.79 -10.27
C VAL A 92 -1.56 4.69 -9.92
N VAL A 93 -1.53 5.97 -10.32
CA VAL A 93 -2.65 6.91 -10.13
C VAL A 93 -3.91 6.45 -10.83
N LYS A 94 -3.78 5.99 -12.08
CA LYS A 94 -4.91 5.47 -12.86
C LYS A 94 -5.51 4.24 -12.21
N ASP A 95 -4.68 3.28 -11.79
CA ASP A 95 -5.12 2.05 -11.14
C ASP A 95 -5.88 2.35 -9.85
N ALA A 96 -5.39 3.27 -9.02
CA ALA A 96 -6.07 3.73 -7.82
C ALA A 96 -7.41 4.41 -8.12
N ALA A 97 -7.51 5.21 -9.17
CA ALA A 97 -8.76 5.84 -9.58
C ALA A 97 -9.80 4.81 -10.07
N GLU A 98 -9.37 3.76 -10.74
CA GLU A 98 -10.22 2.62 -11.14
C GLU A 98 -10.69 1.83 -9.90
N LEU A 99 -9.80 1.63 -8.90
CA LEU A 99 -10.17 1.01 -7.63
C LEU A 99 -11.30 1.77 -6.94
N TYR A 100 -11.21 3.10 -6.80
CA TYR A 100 -12.28 3.88 -6.16
C TYR A 100 -13.62 3.73 -6.89
N LYS A 101 -13.62 3.73 -8.22
CA LYS A 101 -14.83 3.47 -9.01
C LYS A 101 -15.40 2.07 -8.76
N PHE A 102 -14.53 1.05 -8.65
CA PHE A 102 -14.94 -0.30 -8.30
C PHE A 102 -15.61 -0.35 -6.91
N LEU A 103 -14.99 0.25 -5.90
CA LEU A 103 -15.51 0.27 -4.52
C LEU A 103 -16.88 0.98 -4.43
N GLU A 104 -17.04 2.12 -5.11
CA GLU A 104 -18.27 2.91 -5.10
C GLU A 104 -19.42 2.21 -5.82
N ASN A 105 -19.14 1.37 -6.81
CA ASN A 105 -20.14 0.65 -7.61
C ASN A 105 -20.34 -0.81 -7.21
N ASN A 106 -19.64 -1.30 -6.18
CA ASN A 106 -19.76 -2.68 -5.73
C ASN A 106 -20.99 -2.85 -4.82
N GLU A 107 -21.93 -3.69 -5.23
CA GLU A 107 -23.18 -3.96 -4.49
C GLU A 107 -22.94 -4.56 -3.09
N GLU A 108 -21.86 -5.33 -2.90
CA GLU A 108 -21.49 -5.89 -1.61
C GLU A 108 -21.04 -4.82 -0.60
N LEU A 109 -20.61 -3.66 -1.11
CA LEU A 109 -20.13 -2.54 -0.31
C LEU A 109 -21.15 -1.40 -0.18
N LYS A 110 -22.39 -1.59 -0.65
CA LYS A 110 -23.45 -0.54 -0.67
C LYS A 110 -23.74 0.10 0.69
N ASP A 111 -23.50 -0.61 1.78
CA ASP A 111 -23.73 -0.14 3.15
C ASP A 111 -22.54 0.66 3.72
N PHE A 112 -21.47 0.80 2.94
CA PHE A 112 -20.27 1.52 3.33
C PHE A 112 -20.09 2.82 2.54
N ASN A 113 -19.28 3.70 3.09
CA ASN A 113 -18.83 4.94 2.46
C ASN A 113 -17.40 5.29 2.95
N ARG A 114 -16.88 6.41 2.49
CA ARG A 114 -15.53 6.89 2.88
C ARG A 114 -14.46 5.84 2.70
N PHE A 115 -14.38 5.31 1.50
CA PHE A 115 -13.30 4.42 1.11
C PHE A 115 -11.96 5.17 1.10
N ASN A 116 -10.97 4.63 1.80
CA ASN A 116 -9.61 5.16 1.81
C ASN A 116 -8.60 4.03 1.65
N VAL A 117 -7.69 4.18 0.74
CA VAL A 117 -6.53 3.28 0.65
C VAL A 117 -5.60 3.56 1.80
N ARG A 118 -5.57 2.66 2.78
CA ARG A 118 -4.68 2.71 3.93
C ARG A 118 -3.26 2.31 3.56
N ASP A 119 -3.14 1.20 2.84
CA ASP A 119 -1.88 0.66 2.37
C ASP A 119 -1.99 0.31 0.89
N MET A 120 -0.93 0.56 0.15
CA MET A 120 -0.82 0.21 -1.27
C MET A 120 0.55 -0.43 -1.48
N THR A 121 0.58 -1.69 -1.94
CA THR A 121 1.82 -2.42 -2.17
C THR A 121 2.02 -2.66 -3.66
N ILE A 122 3.09 -2.12 -4.21
CA ILE A 122 3.51 -2.31 -5.59
C ILE A 122 4.44 -3.50 -5.63
N ILE A 123 4.14 -4.47 -6.48
CA ILE A 123 4.93 -5.67 -6.76
C ILE A 123 5.08 -5.85 -8.28
N LYS A 124 6.06 -6.66 -8.68
CA LYS A 124 6.19 -7.12 -10.07
C LYS A 124 6.00 -8.65 -10.08
N TRP A 125 4.76 -9.08 -10.31
CA TRP A 125 4.38 -10.48 -10.31
C TRP A 125 4.56 -11.08 -11.71
N LYS A 126 5.40 -12.12 -11.83
CA LYS A 126 5.73 -12.75 -13.13
C LYS A 126 6.08 -11.74 -14.21
N GLY A 127 6.83 -10.69 -13.85
CA GLY A 127 7.27 -9.64 -14.77
C GLY A 127 6.27 -8.51 -15.01
N GLN A 128 5.06 -8.57 -14.47
CA GLN A 128 4.04 -7.53 -14.61
C GLN A 128 3.82 -6.76 -13.30
N PHE A 129 3.73 -5.44 -13.38
CA PHE A 129 3.40 -4.61 -12.21
C PHE A 129 1.96 -4.89 -11.77
N THR A 130 1.81 -5.14 -10.49
CA THR A 130 0.53 -5.38 -9.82
C THR A 130 0.51 -4.57 -8.55
N ILE A 131 -0.67 -4.07 -8.18
CA ILE A 131 -0.87 -3.29 -6.95
C ILE A 131 -1.87 -4.02 -6.07
N LEU A 132 -1.47 -4.23 -4.81
CA LEU A 132 -2.32 -4.78 -3.76
C LEU A 132 -2.76 -3.63 -2.86
N TYR A 133 -4.02 -3.61 -2.46
CA TYR A 133 -4.59 -2.53 -1.66
C TYR A 133 -5.20 -3.06 -0.37
N ASN A 134 -4.94 -2.37 0.74
CA ASN A 134 -5.75 -2.45 1.95
C ASN A 134 -6.60 -1.17 2.03
N VAL A 135 -7.89 -1.35 2.00
CA VAL A 135 -8.88 -0.26 1.97
C VAL A 135 -9.62 -0.23 3.29
N THR A 136 -9.66 0.93 3.92
CA THR A 136 -10.52 1.19 5.07
C THR A 136 -11.79 1.87 4.61
N MET A 137 -12.92 1.52 5.23
CA MET A 137 -14.24 2.06 4.90
C MET A 137 -15.07 2.24 6.16
N ARG A 138 -16.09 3.09 6.09
CA ARG A 138 -17.00 3.38 7.18
C ARG A 138 -18.41 2.94 6.85
N ASP A 139 -19.09 2.30 7.81
CA ASP A 139 -20.52 2.01 7.72
C ASP A 139 -21.33 3.30 7.63
N LYS A 140 -22.32 3.36 6.72
CA LYS A 140 -23.23 4.49 6.55
C LYS A 140 -24.10 4.76 7.78
N SER A 141 -24.43 3.71 8.56
CA SER A 141 -25.16 3.84 9.82
C SER A 141 -24.38 4.56 10.94
N GLY A 142 -23.08 4.74 10.73
CA GLY A 142 -22.25 5.68 11.46
C GLY A 142 -21.76 5.25 12.82
N GLY A 143 -21.03 4.16 12.94
CA GLY A 143 -20.37 3.70 14.15
C GLY A 143 -19.42 4.71 14.83
N THR A 144 -19.96 5.74 15.48
CA THR A 144 -19.20 6.67 16.32
C THR A 144 -19.68 6.53 17.75
N THR A 145 -18.76 6.16 18.65
CA THR A 145 -19.04 6.10 20.09
C THR A 145 -18.27 7.19 20.84
N TYR A 146 -18.87 7.71 21.88
CA TYR A 146 -18.25 8.69 22.78
C TYR A 146 -18.14 8.10 24.17
N SER A 147 -16.95 8.18 24.76
CA SER A 147 -16.71 7.85 26.15
C SER A 147 -15.99 9.04 26.80
N GLY A 148 -16.75 9.88 27.49
CA GLY A 148 -16.27 11.16 27.96
C GLY A 148 -15.79 12.06 26.81
N ARG A 149 -14.51 12.46 26.84
CA ARG A 149 -13.88 13.25 25.77
C ARG A 149 -13.32 12.40 24.61
N LYS A 150 -13.34 11.08 24.72
CA LYS A 150 -12.80 10.17 23.72
C LYS A 150 -13.88 9.85 22.69
N LYS A 151 -13.58 10.19 21.42
CA LYS A 151 -14.37 9.81 20.25
C LYS A 151 -13.73 8.57 19.60
N THR A 152 -14.49 7.50 19.44
CA THR A 152 -14.06 6.30 18.72
C THR A 152 -14.90 6.17 17.44
N ILE A 153 -14.24 5.99 16.31
CA ILE A 153 -14.88 5.76 15.00
C ILE A 153 -14.60 4.32 14.62
N SER A 154 -15.65 3.55 14.40
CA SER A 154 -15.53 2.20 13.85
C SER A 154 -15.27 2.27 12.34
N TYR A 155 -14.38 1.43 11.87
CA TYR A 155 -14.08 1.25 10.46
C TYR A 155 -13.94 -0.24 10.15
N TYR A 156 -14.08 -0.58 8.88
CA TYR A 156 -13.84 -1.91 8.34
C TYR A 156 -12.65 -1.85 7.40
N GLU A 157 -12.01 -2.98 7.21
CA GLU A 157 -10.85 -3.12 6.33
C GLU A 157 -11.05 -4.29 5.38
N ILE A 158 -10.72 -4.10 4.13
CA ILE A 158 -10.74 -5.14 3.10
C ILE A 158 -9.43 -5.09 2.32
N SER A 159 -9.00 -6.27 1.85
CA SER A 159 -7.91 -6.39 0.89
C SER A 159 -8.49 -6.49 -0.51
N VAL A 160 -7.91 -5.76 -1.45
CA VAL A 160 -8.35 -5.72 -2.85
C VAL A 160 -7.14 -5.91 -3.75
N SER A 161 -7.27 -6.80 -4.71
CA SER A 161 -6.28 -7.03 -5.75
C SER A 161 -6.93 -7.16 -7.13
N ARG A 162 -6.14 -7.41 -8.17
CA ARG A 162 -6.65 -7.77 -9.49
C ARG A 162 -6.50 -9.27 -9.70
N ASP A 163 -7.54 -9.89 -10.25
CA ASP A 163 -7.50 -11.27 -10.73
C ASP A 163 -6.66 -11.41 -12.03
N THR A 164 -6.60 -12.61 -12.57
CA THR A 164 -5.86 -12.93 -13.80
C THR A 164 -6.42 -12.23 -15.04
N ASP A 165 -7.69 -11.81 -15.01
CA ASP A 165 -8.36 -11.07 -16.08
C ASP A 165 -8.21 -9.55 -15.92
N GLY A 166 -7.50 -9.10 -14.87
CA GLY A 166 -7.27 -7.71 -14.53
C GLY A 166 -8.46 -7.00 -13.88
N LYS A 167 -9.47 -7.74 -13.40
CA LYS A 167 -10.61 -7.20 -12.67
C LYS A 167 -10.29 -7.09 -11.18
N PHE A 168 -10.78 -6.06 -10.52
CA PHE A 168 -10.69 -5.97 -9.07
C PHE A 168 -11.54 -7.03 -8.38
N ILE A 169 -10.96 -7.67 -7.38
CA ILE A 169 -11.61 -8.62 -6.49
C ILE A 169 -11.31 -8.23 -5.03
N ILE A 170 -12.29 -8.47 -4.16
CA ILE A 170 -12.11 -8.39 -2.71
C ILE A 170 -11.58 -9.76 -2.28
N GLU A 171 -10.43 -9.77 -1.60
CA GLU A 171 -9.84 -11.00 -1.09
C GLU A 171 -10.58 -11.43 0.18
N GLU A 172 -11.00 -12.68 0.21
CA GLU A 172 -11.57 -13.27 1.44
C GLU A 172 -10.48 -13.31 2.52
N GLN A 173 -10.77 -12.78 3.70
CA GLN A 173 -9.90 -12.95 4.87
C GLN A 173 -10.14 -14.36 5.42
N GLU A 174 -9.12 -15.22 5.34
CA GLU A 174 -9.12 -16.51 6.03
C GLU A 174 -9.05 -16.36 7.56
#